data_41d3bf1feae676cac698505b24ef5256
#
_entry.id   41d3bf1feae676cac698505b24ef5256
#
_cell.length_a   1.000
_cell.length_b   1.000
_cell.length_c   1.000
_cell.angle_alpha   90.00
_cell.angle_beta   90.00
_cell.angle_gamma   90.00
#
_symmetry.space_group_name_H-M   'P 1'
#
loop_
_entity.id
_entity.type
_entity.pdbx_description
1 polymer ?
#
loop_
_entity_poly.entity_id
_entity_poly.type
_entity_poly.pdbx_seq_one_letter_code
_entity_poly.pdbx_strand_id
1 'polypeptide(L)'
;MNLNIVETEYQSSAPIKGMCHEDFQNVAETFAVNFDKYSEIGSSLCVIADGEVTVNLFVGHTTNQKNEEWNENTLAVAFSCTKAAVALCAHILIDKGLLNVQNKVTKYWPEYGKNGKEDTTVEMILNHSAGLPALKTKVKEGGFLDWDYVVNLLENEEPFWTPGDQTGYHMMTTGWLIGEIIKRITGKSLRKFFKDEISDPLNLDYWIGLPESEDHRVAKVTPFTSSTSDKPSAFAVSLIHI
;
A
#
# COMPACT_ATOMS: atom_id res chain seq x y z
N MET A 1 13.98 -9.09 28.68
CA MET A 1 13.71 -7.68 29.07
C MET A 1 12.34 -7.63 29.71
N ASN A 2 12.18 -6.95 30.84
CA ASN A 2 10.86 -6.70 31.40
C ASN A 2 10.18 -5.64 30.56
N LEU A 3 9.25 -6.06 29.73
CA LEU A 3 8.41 -5.14 28.96
C LEU A 3 7.43 -4.49 29.94
N ASN A 4 7.70 -3.25 30.35
CA ASN A 4 6.72 -2.48 31.12
C ASN A 4 5.53 -2.19 30.18
N ILE A 5 4.43 -2.91 30.42
CA ILE A 5 3.15 -2.64 29.80
C ILE A 5 2.66 -1.32 30.39
N VAL A 6 2.71 -0.26 29.62
CA VAL A 6 2.15 1.02 30.02
C VAL A 6 0.67 1.01 29.66
N GLU A 7 -0.19 0.68 30.63
CA GLU A 7 -1.56 1.19 30.62
C GLU A 7 -1.43 2.69 30.87
N THR A 8 -1.72 3.47 29.90
CA THR A 8 -1.19 4.78 29.62
C THR A 8 -1.59 5.87 30.60
N GLU A 9 -0.62 6.55 31.17
CA GLU A 9 -0.75 7.88 31.76
C GLU A 9 -0.36 9.02 30.77
N TYR A 10 -0.42 8.78 29.44
CA TYR A 10 -0.16 9.86 28.52
C TYR A 10 -1.35 10.82 28.48
N GLN A 11 -1.10 12.11 28.72
CA GLN A 11 -2.09 13.16 28.51
C GLN A 11 -2.34 13.32 27.02
N SER A 12 -3.34 12.62 26.51
CA SER A 12 -3.82 12.74 25.13
C SER A 12 -5.33 12.84 25.13
N SER A 13 -5.88 13.61 24.19
CA SER A 13 -7.34 13.69 23.95
C SER A 13 -7.94 12.38 23.40
N ALA A 14 -7.10 11.44 22.98
CA ALA A 14 -7.49 10.15 22.41
C ALA A 14 -7.11 8.98 23.35
N PRO A 15 -7.91 7.89 23.39
CA PRO A 15 -7.54 6.69 24.13
C PRO A 15 -6.28 6.05 23.52
N ILE A 16 -5.31 5.70 24.36
CA ILE A 16 -4.06 5.03 23.98
C ILE A 16 -4.02 3.68 24.68
N LYS A 17 -3.71 2.62 23.91
CA LYS A 17 -3.56 1.24 24.42
C LYS A 17 -2.33 0.60 23.83
N GLY A 18 -1.78 -0.39 24.52
CA GLY A 18 -0.67 -1.18 24.02
C GLY A 18 0.52 -1.19 24.96
N MET A 19 1.72 -1.34 24.41
CA MET A 19 2.95 -1.44 25.17
C MET A 19 4.04 -0.50 24.64
N CYS A 20 4.88 0.00 25.56
CA CYS A 20 6.06 0.78 25.21
C CYS A 20 7.18 0.47 26.21
N HIS A 21 8.38 0.17 25.70
CA HIS A 21 9.57 0.01 26.54
C HIS A 21 10.00 1.37 27.08
N GLU A 22 10.56 1.40 28.31
CA GLU A 22 10.96 2.64 28.99
C GLU A 22 11.91 3.53 28.18
N ASP A 23 12.83 2.93 27.41
CA ASP A 23 13.76 3.66 26.55
C ASP A 23 13.08 4.33 25.34
N PHE A 24 11.84 3.98 25.03
CA PHE A 24 11.06 4.48 23.89
C PHE A 24 9.90 5.40 24.30
N GLN A 25 9.84 5.84 25.55
CA GLN A 25 8.77 6.70 26.06
C GLN A 25 8.57 7.97 25.22
N ASN A 26 9.66 8.61 24.80
CA ASN A 26 9.60 9.79 23.94
C ASN A 26 8.90 9.53 22.58
N VAL A 27 8.97 8.29 22.08
CA VAL A 27 8.27 7.89 20.84
C VAL A 27 6.77 7.83 21.10
N ALA A 28 6.35 7.22 22.20
CA ALA A 28 4.96 7.14 22.58
C ALA A 28 4.35 8.51 22.87
N GLU A 29 5.07 9.39 23.59
CA GLU A 29 4.65 10.78 23.86
C GLU A 29 4.49 11.58 22.56
N THR A 30 5.46 11.47 21.65
CA THR A 30 5.40 12.14 20.35
C THR A 30 4.22 11.63 19.51
N PHE A 31 3.97 10.32 19.55
CA PHE A 31 2.83 9.72 18.85
C PHE A 31 1.49 10.22 19.41
N ALA A 32 1.36 10.32 20.73
CA ALA A 32 0.17 10.87 21.39
C ALA A 32 -0.12 12.33 20.98
N VAL A 33 0.92 13.15 20.82
CA VAL A 33 0.81 14.57 20.42
C VAL A 33 0.14 14.74 19.05
N ASN A 34 0.20 13.76 18.14
CA ASN A 34 -0.44 13.84 16.82
C ASN A 34 -1.96 13.99 16.95
N PHE A 35 -2.57 13.37 17.95
CA PHE A 35 -4.01 13.42 18.18
C PHE A 35 -4.47 14.78 18.68
N ASP A 36 -3.63 15.49 19.43
CA ASP A 36 -3.93 16.82 19.94
C ASP A 36 -3.61 17.93 18.92
N LYS A 37 -2.50 17.80 18.19
CA LYS A 37 -2.01 18.86 17.31
C LYS A 37 -2.47 18.75 15.86
N TYR A 38 -2.60 17.51 15.35
CA TYR A 38 -2.81 17.28 13.91
C TYR A 38 -4.18 16.68 13.59
N SER A 39 -5.09 16.62 14.58
CA SER A 39 -6.46 16.12 14.41
C SER A 39 -6.49 14.69 13.86
N GLU A 40 -5.51 13.87 14.21
CA GLU A 40 -5.52 12.45 13.87
C GLU A 40 -6.68 11.74 14.57
N ILE A 41 -7.35 10.83 13.85
CA ILE A 41 -8.56 10.17 14.35
C ILE A 41 -8.20 8.84 15.01
N GLY A 42 -7.40 8.05 14.36
CA GLY A 42 -6.93 6.76 14.85
C GLY A 42 -5.71 6.29 14.10
N SER A 43 -4.85 5.58 14.80
CA SER A 43 -3.56 5.11 14.27
C SER A 43 -2.99 3.99 15.12
N SER A 44 -2.04 3.24 14.56
CA SER A 44 -1.23 2.29 15.30
C SER A 44 0.25 2.49 14.99
N LEU A 45 1.11 2.19 15.95
CA LEU A 45 2.56 2.27 15.82
C LEU A 45 3.21 1.03 16.39
N CYS A 46 4.05 0.38 15.58
CA CYS A 46 4.90 -0.72 16.04
C CYS A 46 6.37 -0.37 15.76
N VAL A 47 7.22 -0.54 16.75
CA VAL A 47 8.68 -0.41 16.63
C VAL A 47 9.32 -1.72 17.07
N ILE A 48 10.23 -2.22 16.23
CA ILE A 48 11.04 -3.40 16.52
C ILE A 48 12.49 -2.94 16.59
N ALA A 49 13.15 -3.19 17.72
CA ALA A 49 14.56 -2.92 17.91
C ALA A 49 15.26 -4.21 18.37
N ASP A 50 16.40 -4.53 17.75
CA ASP A 50 17.19 -5.75 18.05
C ASP A 50 16.36 -7.05 17.99
N GLY A 51 15.36 -7.09 17.09
CA GLY A 51 14.48 -8.26 16.91
C GLY A 51 13.32 -8.36 17.90
N GLU A 52 13.21 -7.42 18.87
CA GLU A 52 12.16 -7.39 19.88
C GLU A 52 11.19 -6.23 19.63
N VAL A 53 9.89 -6.47 19.88
CA VAL A 53 8.87 -5.41 19.81
C VAL A 53 9.06 -4.50 21.01
N THR A 54 9.45 -3.25 20.80
CA THR A 54 9.72 -2.25 21.85
C THR A 54 8.59 -1.24 22.01
N VAL A 55 7.80 -1.02 20.95
CA VAL A 55 6.58 -0.21 20.97
C VAL A 55 5.51 -0.92 20.18
N ASN A 56 4.31 -1.01 20.71
CA ASN A 56 3.12 -1.47 20.01
C ASN A 56 1.90 -0.75 20.57
N LEU A 57 1.51 0.33 19.94
CA LEU A 57 0.48 1.25 20.40
C LEU A 57 -0.68 1.34 19.42
N PHE A 58 -1.88 1.42 19.99
CA PHE A 58 -3.15 1.64 19.30
C PHE A 58 -3.80 2.87 19.91
N VAL A 59 -4.10 3.87 19.08
CA VAL A 59 -4.56 5.18 19.59
C VAL A 59 -5.75 5.67 18.79
N GLY A 60 -6.73 6.22 19.48
CA GLY A 60 -7.87 6.90 18.87
C GLY A 60 -9.00 5.98 18.46
N HIS A 61 -9.62 6.28 17.35
CA HIS A 61 -10.87 5.68 16.91
C HIS A 61 -10.85 5.28 15.43
N THR A 62 -11.70 4.34 15.03
CA THR A 62 -11.81 3.88 13.63
C THR A 62 -12.56 4.87 12.73
N THR A 63 -13.27 5.83 13.32
CA THR A 63 -14.05 6.86 12.61
C THR A 63 -14.01 8.20 13.34
N ASN A 64 -14.33 9.29 12.61
CA ASN A 64 -14.49 10.62 13.17
C ASN A 64 -15.70 10.75 14.12
N GLN A 65 -16.62 9.80 14.10
CA GLN A 65 -17.77 9.74 15.02
C GLN A 65 -17.38 9.25 16.42
N LYS A 66 -16.16 8.72 16.56
CA LYS A 66 -15.57 8.25 17.82
C LYS A 66 -16.43 7.19 18.56
N ASN A 67 -17.18 6.39 17.81
CA ASN A 67 -18.05 5.34 18.34
C ASN A 67 -17.34 3.99 18.54
N GLU A 68 -16.16 3.83 17.99
CA GLU A 68 -15.36 2.60 18.07
C GLU A 68 -13.87 2.95 18.20
N GLU A 69 -13.23 2.38 19.22
CA GLU A 69 -11.81 2.60 19.47
C GLU A 69 -10.94 1.79 18.52
N TRP A 70 -9.82 2.38 18.11
CA TRP A 70 -8.77 1.66 17.40
C TRP A 70 -8.14 0.60 18.31
N ASN A 71 -7.96 -0.60 17.81
CA ASN A 71 -7.39 -1.72 18.55
C ASN A 71 -6.43 -2.55 17.67
N GLU A 72 -5.87 -3.61 18.24
CA GLU A 72 -4.92 -4.50 17.58
C GLU A 72 -5.46 -5.19 16.32
N ASN A 73 -6.79 -5.35 16.22
CA ASN A 73 -7.45 -5.98 15.10
C ASN A 73 -7.96 -4.98 14.05
N THR A 74 -7.75 -3.67 14.26
CA THR A 74 -8.17 -2.65 13.33
C THR A 74 -7.30 -2.69 12.07
N LEU A 75 -7.94 -2.75 10.91
CA LEU A 75 -7.29 -2.69 9.61
C LEU A 75 -7.31 -1.26 9.06
N ALA A 76 -6.19 -0.82 8.53
CA ALA A 76 -6.05 0.47 7.86
C ALA A 76 -5.70 0.28 6.39
N VAL A 77 -6.17 1.20 5.54
CA VAL A 77 -5.78 1.21 4.13
C VAL A 77 -4.29 1.57 4.02
N ALA A 78 -3.49 0.62 3.56
CA ALA A 78 -2.03 0.75 3.50
C ALA A 78 -1.54 1.67 2.35
N PHE A 79 -2.43 2.08 1.44
CA PHE A 79 -2.07 2.88 0.26
C PHE A 79 -0.79 2.37 -0.43
N SER A 80 0.18 3.25 -0.65
CA SER A 80 1.40 2.89 -1.38
C SER A 80 2.38 2.01 -0.63
N CYS A 81 2.19 1.72 0.65
CA CYS A 81 2.91 0.64 1.33
C CYS A 81 2.64 -0.72 0.68
N THR A 82 1.49 -0.87 0.00
CA THR A 82 1.17 -2.04 -0.84
C THR A 82 2.23 -2.31 -1.91
N LYS A 83 2.92 -1.29 -2.43
CA LYS A 83 3.98 -1.48 -3.43
C LYS A 83 5.16 -2.31 -2.91
N ALA A 84 5.46 -2.21 -1.60
CA ALA A 84 6.48 -3.06 -0.98
C ALA A 84 6.05 -4.54 -1.02
N ALA A 85 4.78 -4.83 -0.69
CA ALA A 85 4.23 -6.17 -0.76
C ALA A 85 4.24 -6.73 -2.21
N VAL A 86 3.89 -5.89 -3.19
CA VAL A 86 3.96 -6.24 -4.62
C VAL A 86 5.39 -6.51 -5.06
N ALA A 87 6.36 -5.69 -4.63
CA ALA A 87 7.77 -5.89 -4.91
C ALA A 87 8.29 -7.21 -4.30
N LEU A 88 7.88 -7.55 -3.07
CA LEU A 88 8.21 -8.85 -2.46
C LEU A 88 7.70 -10.02 -3.30
N CYS A 89 6.49 -9.94 -3.86
CA CYS A 89 5.99 -10.97 -4.78
C CYS A 89 6.90 -11.13 -6.00
N ALA A 90 7.37 -10.02 -6.58
CA ALA A 90 8.33 -10.06 -7.70
C ALA A 90 9.67 -10.67 -7.26
N HIS A 91 10.19 -10.32 -6.09
CA HIS A 91 11.43 -10.87 -5.54
C HIS A 91 11.36 -12.38 -5.30
N ILE A 92 10.24 -12.91 -4.84
CA ILE A 92 10.03 -14.36 -4.73
C ILE A 92 10.17 -15.06 -6.09
N LEU A 93 9.62 -14.45 -7.14
CA LEU A 93 9.78 -15.00 -8.49
C LEU A 93 11.20 -14.89 -9.02
N ILE A 94 11.93 -13.84 -8.66
CA ILE A 94 13.35 -13.68 -8.99
C ILE A 94 14.18 -14.77 -8.29
N ASP A 95 13.98 -14.97 -7.00
CA ASP A 95 14.67 -16.00 -6.21
C ASP A 95 14.41 -17.41 -6.76
N LYS A 96 13.17 -17.69 -7.19
CA LYS A 96 12.78 -18.93 -7.87
C LYS A 96 13.31 -19.06 -9.31
N GLY A 97 14.01 -18.06 -9.84
CA GLY A 97 14.50 -18.03 -11.22
C GLY A 97 13.42 -17.90 -12.31
N LEU A 98 12.18 -17.58 -11.93
CA LEU A 98 11.03 -17.46 -12.82
C LEU A 98 10.92 -16.06 -13.43
N LEU A 99 11.45 -15.04 -12.77
CA LEU A 99 11.47 -13.65 -13.21
C LEU A 99 12.92 -13.15 -13.23
N ASN A 100 13.29 -12.44 -14.29
CA ASN A 100 14.56 -11.73 -14.37
C ASN A 100 14.28 -10.27 -14.73
N VAL A 101 14.75 -9.35 -13.89
CA VAL A 101 14.49 -7.91 -14.02
C VAL A 101 15.06 -7.30 -15.31
N GLN A 102 16.14 -7.89 -15.86
CA GLN A 102 16.76 -7.45 -17.12
C GLN A 102 16.01 -7.93 -18.36
N ASN A 103 15.09 -8.87 -18.21
CA ASN A 103 14.29 -9.29 -19.35
C ASN A 103 13.26 -8.22 -19.71
N LYS A 104 12.97 -8.15 -21.01
CA LYS A 104 11.86 -7.36 -21.52
C LYS A 104 10.54 -7.89 -20.96
N VAL A 105 9.61 -6.98 -20.65
CA VAL A 105 8.25 -7.32 -20.21
C VAL A 105 7.56 -8.24 -21.21
N THR A 106 7.80 -8.03 -22.51
CA THR A 106 7.25 -8.84 -23.60
C THR A 106 7.58 -10.33 -23.53
N LYS A 107 8.63 -10.71 -22.81
CA LYS A 107 8.94 -12.13 -22.56
C LYS A 107 7.85 -12.82 -21.73
N TYR A 108 7.24 -12.10 -20.81
CA TYR A 108 6.20 -12.59 -19.90
C TYR A 108 4.80 -12.17 -20.35
N TRP A 109 4.70 -11.00 -20.96
CA TRP A 109 3.48 -10.35 -21.39
C TRP A 109 3.64 -9.77 -22.82
N PRO A 110 3.49 -10.61 -23.87
CA PRO A 110 3.74 -10.22 -25.28
C PRO A 110 2.91 -9.02 -25.74
N GLU A 111 1.64 -8.94 -25.30
CA GLU A 111 0.71 -7.89 -25.71
C GLU A 111 1.07 -6.50 -25.19
N TYR A 112 1.93 -6.42 -24.16
CA TYR A 112 2.44 -5.17 -23.62
C TYR A 112 3.31 -4.40 -24.62
N GLY A 113 4.06 -5.11 -25.48
CA GLY A 113 5.03 -4.55 -26.41
C GLY A 113 4.42 -3.82 -27.60
N LYS A 114 3.63 -2.79 -27.34
CA LYS A 114 3.01 -1.92 -28.35
C LYS A 114 3.35 -0.45 -28.06
N ASN A 115 3.23 0.38 -29.06
CA ASN A 115 3.29 1.84 -28.94
C ASN A 115 4.57 2.36 -28.25
N GLY A 116 5.74 1.77 -28.60
CA GLY A 116 7.03 2.20 -28.08
C GLY A 116 7.41 1.58 -26.74
N LYS A 117 6.76 0.47 -26.33
CA LYS A 117 7.03 -0.25 -25.06
C LYS A 117 7.80 -1.56 -25.27
N GLU A 118 8.22 -1.87 -26.50
CA GLU A 118 8.83 -3.16 -26.89
C GLU A 118 10.11 -3.48 -26.12
N ASP A 119 10.83 -2.45 -25.70
CA ASP A 119 12.12 -2.55 -25.02
C ASP A 119 12.03 -2.36 -23.51
N THR A 120 10.82 -2.16 -22.96
CA THR A 120 10.60 -2.00 -21.52
C THR A 120 11.05 -3.27 -20.79
N THR A 121 11.97 -3.12 -19.83
CA THR A 121 12.38 -4.21 -18.93
C THR A 121 11.50 -4.26 -17.68
N VAL A 122 11.51 -5.40 -17.00
CA VAL A 122 10.82 -5.55 -15.69
C VAL A 122 11.40 -4.57 -14.67
N GLU A 123 12.72 -4.32 -14.70
CA GLU A 123 13.38 -3.32 -13.86
C GLU A 123 12.79 -1.93 -14.03
N MET A 124 12.50 -1.53 -15.27
CA MET A 124 11.89 -0.21 -15.55
C MET A 124 10.50 -0.05 -14.96
N ILE A 125 9.74 -1.14 -14.80
CA ILE A 125 8.46 -1.10 -14.08
C ILE A 125 8.71 -0.95 -12.57
N LEU A 126 9.62 -1.73 -12.01
CA LEU A 126 9.91 -1.75 -10.57
C LEU A 126 10.51 -0.43 -10.06
N ASN A 127 11.33 0.25 -10.88
CA ASN A 127 11.98 1.52 -10.55
C ASN A 127 11.23 2.76 -11.05
N HIS A 128 10.00 2.58 -11.57
CA HIS A 128 9.15 3.66 -12.06
C HIS A 128 9.67 4.41 -13.30
N SER A 129 10.47 3.78 -14.16
CA SER A 129 10.96 4.38 -15.39
C SER A 129 10.26 3.87 -16.67
N ALA A 130 9.23 3.01 -16.54
CA ALA A 130 8.53 2.42 -17.67
C ALA A 130 7.67 3.39 -18.51
N GLY A 131 7.54 4.64 -18.10
CA GLY A 131 6.79 5.66 -18.85
C GLY A 131 5.26 5.58 -18.73
N LEU A 132 4.72 4.81 -17.81
CA LEU A 132 3.27 4.64 -17.60
C LEU A 132 2.81 5.09 -16.22
N PRO A 133 3.12 6.33 -15.77
CA PRO A 133 2.74 6.80 -14.43
C PRO A 133 1.22 6.94 -14.26
N ALA A 134 0.50 7.08 -15.36
CA ALA A 134 -0.95 7.23 -15.43
C ALA A 134 -1.47 6.67 -16.76
N LEU A 135 -2.78 6.65 -16.93
CA LEU A 135 -3.45 6.39 -18.19
C LEU A 135 -3.85 7.73 -18.84
N LYS A 136 -3.50 7.97 -20.12
CA LYS A 136 -3.99 9.10 -20.91
C LYS A 136 -5.46 8.88 -21.27
N THR A 137 -5.83 7.61 -21.50
CA THR A 137 -7.19 7.20 -21.81
C THR A 137 -8.10 7.35 -20.60
N LYS A 138 -9.24 8.02 -20.78
CA LYS A 138 -10.24 8.17 -19.70
C LYS A 138 -10.79 6.81 -19.30
N VAL A 139 -10.62 6.46 -18.06
CA VAL A 139 -11.16 5.22 -17.47
C VAL A 139 -12.67 5.35 -17.28
N LYS A 140 -13.45 4.34 -17.68
CA LYS A 140 -14.89 4.28 -17.43
C LYS A 140 -15.19 4.22 -15.93
N GLU A 141 -16.38 4.65 -15.51
CA GLU A 141 -16.82 4.50 -14.14
C GLU A 141 -16.73 3.03 -13.69
N GLY A 142 -16.17 2.79 -12.49
CA GLY A 142 -15.91 1.44 -12.00
C GLY A 142 -14.79 0.67 -12.74
N GLY A 143 -14.16 1.27 -13.75
CA GLY A 143 -13.19 0.57 -14.60
C GLY A 143 -11.95 0.09 -13.86
N PHE A 144 -11.53 0.75 -12.80
CA PHE A 144 -10.43 0.30 -11.95
C PHE A 144 -10.73 -0.98 -11.16
N LEU A 145 -11.99 -1.39 -11.06
CA LEU A 145 -12.38 -2.67 -10.45
C LEU A 145 -12.34 -3.84 -11.44
N ASP A 146 -12.17 -3.56 -12.73
CA ASP A 146 -12.10 -4.52 -13.81
C ASP A 146 -10.63 -4.71 -14.23
N TRP A 147 -10.00 -5.78 -13.73
CA TRP A 147 -8.59 -6.06 -13.96
C TRP A 147 -8.23 -6.14 -15.44
N ASP A 148 -8.98 -6.94 -16.20
CA ASP A 148 -8.66 -7.19 -17.61
C ASP A 148 -8.91 -5.93 -18.47
N TYR A 149 -9.86 -5.08 -18.08
CA TYR A 149 -10.07 -3.78 -18.71
C TYR A 149 -8.86 -2.85 -18.52
N VAL A 150 -8.32 -2.73 -17.30
CA VAL A 150 -7.14 -1.88 -17.04
C VAL A 150 -5.90 -2.46 -17.72
N VAL A 151 -5.72 -3.78 -17.70
CA VAL A 151 -4.63 -4.46 -18.40
C VAL A 151 -4.69 -4.14 -19.91
N ASN A 152 -5.87 -4.22 -20.51
CA ASN A 152 -6.05 -3.86 -21.94
C ASN A 152 -5.74 -2.39 -22.22
N LEU A 153 -6.11 -1.47 -21.31
CA LEU A 153 -5.71 -0.07 -21.45
C LEU A 153 -4.19 0.08 -21.41
N LEU A 154 -3.49 -0.55 -20.47
CA LEU A 154 -2.03 -0.49 -20.37
C LEU A 154 -1.32 -1.10 -21.59
N GLU A 155 -1.85 -2.17 -22.17
CA GLU A 155 -1.34 -2.74 -23.42
C GLU A 155 -1.38 -1.76 -24.57
N ASN A 156 -2.44 -0.96 -24.67
CA ASN A 156 -2.67 -0.03 -25.76
C ASN A 156 -2.23 1.40 -25.46
N GLU A 157 -1.86 1.71 -24.22
CA GLU A 157 -1.38 3.04 -23.84
C GLU A 157 -0.01 3.33 -24.44
N GLU A 158 0.18 4.56 -24.89
CA GLU A 158 1.48 5.09 -25.29
C GLU A 158 2.20 5.68 -24.07
N PRO A 159 3.47 5.35 -23.83
CA PRO A 159 4.19 5.88 -22.67
C PRO A 159 4.31 7.41 -22.73
N PHE A 160 4.43 8.06 -21.56
CA PHE A 160 4.62 9.51 -21.45
C PHE A 160 6.05 9.93 -21.82
N TRP A 161 6.99 9.00 -21.73
CA TRP A 161 8.39 9.13 -22.14
C TRP A 161 8.91 7.77 -22.58
N THR A 162 10.00 7.75 -23.34
CA THR A 162 10.66 6.50 -23.74
C THR A 162 11.03 5.70 -22.49
N PRO A 163 10.59 4.43 -22.36
CA PRO A 163 10.94 3.61 -21.20
C PRO A 163 12.45 3.63 -20.91
N GLY A 164 12.82 3.95 -19.68
CA GLY A 164 14.19 4.09 -19.22
C GLY A 164 14.77 5.51 -19.21
N ASP A 165 14.22 6.45 -19.97
CA ASP A 165 14.79 7.81 -20.09
C ASP A 165 14.53 8.68 -18.86
N GLN A 166 13.41 8.48 -18.17
CA GLN A 166 13.00 9.29 -17.03
C GLN A 166 12.36 8.40 -15.96
N THR A 167 12.33 8.90 -14.72
CA THR A 167 11.62 8.28 -13.60
C THR A 167 10.44 9.18 -13.20
N GLY A 168 9.27 8.57 -13.09
CA GLY A 168 8.05 9.22 -12.60
C GLY A 168 7.19 8.24 -11.85
N TYR A 169 6.75 8.59 -10.66
CA TYR A 169 6.02 7.71 -9.78
C TYR A 169 4.75 7.12 -10.42
N HIS A 170 4.72 5.83 -10.63
CA HIS A 170 3.58 5.09 -11.17
C HIS A 170 2.59 4.81 -10.04
N MET A 171 1.85 5.83 -9.61
CA MET A 171 1.03 5.79 -8.40
C MET A 171 0.06 4.61 -8.38
N MET A 172 -0.70 4.42 -9.45
CA MET A 172 -1.73 3.39 -9.55
C MET A 172 -1.30 2.21 -10.43
N THR A 173 -0.68 2.48 -11.55
CA THR A 173 -0.41 1.50 -12.61
C THR A 173 0.55 0.39 -12.21
N THR A 174 1.46 0.63 -11.28
CA THR A 174 2.44 -0.38 -10.78
C THR A 174 1.77 -1.69 -10.38
N GLY A 175 0.62 -1.62 -9.68
CA GLY A 175 -0.09 -2.80 -9.21
C GLY A 175 -0.55 -3.73 -10.35
N TRP A 176 -1.10 -3.15 -11.42
CA TRP A 176 -1.49 -3.92 -12.61
C TRP A 176 -0.28 -4.38 -13.42
N LEU A 177 0.74 -3.51 -13.59
CA LEU A 177 1.93 -3.85 -14.36
C LEU A 177 2.68 -5.06 -13.77
N ILE A 178 3.00 -5.02 -12.49
CA ILE A 178 3.67 -6.14 -11.82
C ILE A 178 2.72 -7.31 -11.60
N GLY A 179 1.48 -7.04 -11.21
CA GLY A 179 0.48 -8.07 -10.95
C GLY A 179 0.14 -8.90 -12.19
N GLU A 180 0.10 -8.29 -13.38
CA GLU A 180 -0.14 -9.02 -14.63
C GLU A 180 1.07 -9.89 -14.99
N ILE A 181 2.30 -9.42 -14.81
CA ILE A 181 3.51 -10.24 -14.99
C ILE A 181 3.46 -11.46 -14.06
N ILE A 182 3.11 -11.26 -12.78
CA ILE A 182 2.96 -12.36 -11.80
C ILE A 182 1.89 -13.33 -12.25
N LYS A 183 0.71 -12.83 -12.69
CA LYS A 183 -0.40 -13.65 -13.19
C LYS A 183 0.01 -14.49 -14.39
N ARG A 184 0.77 -13.92 -15.32
CA ARG A 184 1.25 -14.62 -16.53
C ARG A 184 2.29 -15.70 -16.23
N ILE A 185 3.16 -15.48 -15.27
CA ILE A 185 4.17 -16.46 -14.85
C ILE A 185 3.53 -17.60 -14.05
N THR A 186 2.60 -17.29 -13.15
CA THR A 186 2.14 -18.23 -12.11
C THR A 186 0.73 -18.81 -12.35
N GLY A 187 -0.06 -18.17 -13.19
CA GLY A 187 -1.49 -18.43 -13.33
C GLY A 187 -2.34 -17.93 -12.15
N LYS A 188 -1.73 -17.31 -11.13
CA LYS A 188 -2.41 -16.80 -9.95
C LYS A 188 -2.59 -15.28 -10.05
N SER A 189 -3.74 -14.76 -9.60
CA SER A 189 -3.87 -13.31 -9.39
C SER A 189 -2.84 -12.81 -8.34
N LEU A 190 -2.48 -11.53 -8.39
CA LEU A 190 -1.60 -10.91 -7.39
C LEU A 190 -2.09 -11.15 -5.96
N ARG A 191 -3.40 -10.97 -5.71
CA ARG A 191 -4.05 -11.26 -4.43
C ARG A 191 -3.77 -12.70 -3.97
N LYS A 192 -4.02 -13.68 -4.84
CA LYS A 192 -3.83 -15.09 -4.50
C LYS A 192 -2.35 -15.43 -4.31
N PHE A 193 -1.47 -14.88 -5.14
CA PHE A 193 -0.03 -15.12 -5.02
C PHE A 193 0.51 -14.56 -3.70
N PHE A 194 0.16 -13.31 -3.36
CA PHE A 194 0.56 -12.69 -2.09
C PHE A 194 0.05 -13.50 -0.89
N LYS A 195 -1.21 -13.93 -0.94
CA LYS A 195 -1.79 -14.73 0.12
C LYS A 195 -1.03 -16.05 0.31
N ASP A 196 -0.84 -16.81 -0.78
CA ASP A 196 -0.25 -18.16 -0.72
C ASP A 196 1.24 -18.12 -0.35
N GLU A 197 2.00 -17.14 -0.82
CA GLU A 197 3.47 -17.12 -0.72
C GLU A 197 3.97 -16.25 0.44
N ILE A 198 3.16 -15.32 0.95
CA ILE A 198 3.59 -14.35 1.96
C ILE A 198 2.65 -14.33 3.16
N SER A 199 1.38 -13.91 3.00
CA SER A 199 0.57 -13.64 4.19
C SER A 199 0.20 -14.89 4.97
N ASP A 200 -0.23 -15.98 4.33
CA ASP A 200 -0.57 -17.24 5.01
C ASP A 200 0.68 -17.90 5.65
N PRO A 201 1.82 -18.08 4.94
CA PRO A 201 3.00 -18.71 5.54
C PRO A 201 3.58 -17.95 6.74
N LEU A 202 3.45 -16.62 6.75
CA LEU A 202 3.95 -15.75 7.81
C LEU A 202 2.87 -15.37 8.83
N ASN A 203 1.64 -15.88 8.67
CA ASN A 203 0.47 -15.55 9.49
C ASN A 203 0.27 -14.02 9.64
N LEU A 204 0.38 -13.29 8.50
CA LEU A 204 0.23 -11.84 8.47
C LEU A 204 -1.24 -11.46 8.28
N ASP A 205 -1.71 -10.53 9.08
CA ASP A 205 -2.99 -9.84 8.88
C ASP A 205 -2.80 -8.64 7.94
N TYR A 206 -2.28 -8.93 6.75
CA TYR A 206 -2.05 -7.98 5.66
C TYR A 206 -2.70 -8.51 4.39
N TRP A 207 -3.48 -7.66 3.71
CA TRP A 207 -4.34 -8.07 2.61
C TRP A 207 -4.07 -7.26 1.34
N ILE A 208 -3.98 -7.96 0.21
CA ILE A 208 -4.16 -7.38 -1.12
C ILE A 208 -5.51 -7.89 -1.63
N GLY A 209 -6.53 -7.04 -1.58
CA GLY A 209 -7.91 -7.44 -1.82
C GLY A 209 -8.54 -8.10 -0.60
N LEU A 210 -9.10 -7.27 0.28
CA LEU A 210 -9.77 -7.69 1.52
C LEU A 210 -11.04 -8.48 1.20
N PRO A 211 -11.33 -9.59 1.90
CA PRO A 211 -12.64 -10.24 1.81
C PRO A 211 -13.70 -9.46 2.61
N GLU A 212 -14.94 -9.46 2.15
CA GLU A 212 -16.07 -8.76 2.79
C GLU A 212 -16.26 -9.13 4.27
N SER A 213 -15.88 -10.35 4.65
CA SER A 213 -15.94 -10.80 6.06
C SER A 213 -15.12 -9.94 7.00
N GLU A 214 -14.08 -9.26 6.51
CA GLU A 214 -13.16 -8.43 7.27
C GLU A 214 -13.50 -6.93 7.22
N ASP A 215 -14.48 -6.52 6.41
CA ASP A 215 -14.85 -5.11 6.23
C ASP A 215 -15.19 -4.41 7.55
N HIS A 216 -15.75 -5.15 8.50
CA HIS A 216 -16.11 -4.64 9.81
C HIS A 216 -14.91 -4.16 10.66
N ARG A 217 -13.69 -4.58 10.30
CA ARG A 217 -12.45 -4.22 10.99
C ARG A 217 -11.78 -2.99 10.39
N VAL A 218 -12.26 -2.49 9.25
CA VAL A 218 -11.57 -1.45 8.49
C VAL A 218 -11.88 -0.06 9.03
N ALA A 219 -10.84 0.64 9.48
CA ALA A 219 -10.94 2.05 9.84
C ALA A 219 -11.27 2.90 8.60
N LYS A 220 -12.20 3.83 8.74
CA LYS A 220 -12.65 4.69 7.64
C LYS A 220 -11.62 5.77 7.34
N VAL A 221 -11.21 5.86 6.07
CA VAL A 221 -10.40 6.98 5.60
C VAL A 221 -11.25 8.25 5.63
N THR A 222 -10.84 9.22 6.44
CA THR A 222 -11.51 10.51 6.55
C THR A 222 -10.65 11.58 5.90
N PRO A 223 -11.18 12.34 4.92
CA PRO A 223 -10.44 13.45 4.32
C PRO A 223 -10.08 14.50 5.38
N PHE A 224 -8.83 14.96 5.37
CA PHE A 224 -8.45 16.11 6.19
C PHE A 224 -9.14 17.37 5.64
N THR A 225 -9.98 17.99 6.46
CA THR A 225 -10.58 19.29 6.15
C THR A 225 -9.84 20.36 6.94
N SER A 226 -8.96 21.11 6.30
CA SER A 226 -8.41 22.30 6.93
C SER A 226 -9.53 23.35 7.09
N SER A 227 -9.56 24.04 8.20
CA SER A 227 -10.48 25.17 8.45
C SER A 227 -10.19 26.41 7.59
N THR A 228 -9.11 26.35 6.80
CA THR A 228 -8.76 27.34 5.79
C THR A 228 -9.35 26.90 4.45
N SER A 229 -9.98 27.84 3.76
CA SER A 229 -10.79 27.69 2.54
C SER A 229 -10.06 27.14 1.30
N ASP A 230 -9.08 26.29 1.45
CA ASP A 230 -8.35 25.67 0.35
C ASP A 230 -9.13 24.46 -0.17
N LYS A 231 -9.58 24.55 -1.41
CA LYS A 231 -10.15 23.43 -2.14
C LYS A 231 -9.22 22.23 -2.01
N PRO A 232 -9.75 21.01 -1.73
CA PRO A 232 -8.90 19.82 -1.70
C PRO A 232 -8.10 19.74 -3.00
N SER A 233 -6.78 19.61 -2.88
CA SER A 233 -5.93 19.46 -4.08
C SER A 233 -6.40 18.24 -4.86
N ALA A 234 -6.27 18.27 -6.19
CA ALA A 234 -6.57 17.12 -7.05
C ALA A 234 -5.86 15.83 -6.58
N PHE A 235 -4.80 15.96 -5.81
CA PHE A 235 -4.05 14.89 -5.16
C PHE A 235 -4.86 14.18 -4.05
N ALA A 236 -5.64 14.92 -3.26
CA ALA A 236 -6.46 14.33 -2.20
C ALA A 236 -7.64 13.50 -2.75
N VAL A 237 -8.16 13.87 -3.93
CA VAL A 237 -9.27 13.15 -4.58
C VAL A 237 -8.79 11.84 -5.23
N SER A 238 -7.52 11.76 -5.65
CA SER A 238 -6.93 10.58 -6.30
C SER A 238 -6.66 9.42 -5.33
N LEU A 239 -6.57 9.68 -4.03
CA LEU A 239 -6.23 8.66 -3.01
C LEU A 239 -7.45 7.83 -2.51
N ILE A 240 -8.66 8.19 -2.91
CA ILE A 240 -9.91 7.57 -2.40
C ILE A 240 -10.30 6.30 -3.17
N HIS A 241 -9.59 5.92 -4.24
CA HIS A 241 -10.02 4.89 -5.19
C HIS A 241 -8.99 3.77 -5.41
N ILE A 242 -8.26 3.33 -4.38
CA ILE A 242 -7.43 2.11 -4.47
C ILE A 242 -7.99 1.04 -3.56
#